data_f8e9737a647f7afade6dd0a1a4d46eb0
#
_entry.id   f8e9737a647f7afade6dd0a1a4d46eb0
#
_cell.length_a   1.000
_cell.length_b   1.000
_cell.length_c   1.000
_cell.angle_alpha   90.00
_cell.angle_beta   90.00
_cell.angle_gamma   90.00
#
_symmetry.space_group_name_H-M   'P 1'
#
loop_
_entity.id
_entity.type
_entity.pdbx_description
1 polymer ?
#
loop_
_entity_poly.entity_id
_entity_poly.type
_entity_poly.pdbx_seq_one_letter_code
_entity_poly.pdbx_strand_id
1 'polypeptide(L)'
;MRQPRYQAVIFDLLTALLDSWQVWNAAAGGPEPGGRWRAAYLRKNYQTGAYRPYETIVAEAAAETGLPPDAPARLSALWENIQPWPDVKLVLDEIRAHIPIAVVTNCSEKLGQIAARATGATFDSVVTAERAGFYKPDPRSYGLALRELDVAAKDCLLVAGSPYDLYGAADMGMPAFWHNHVGLAAPPDAPRPLVESRSLRPLLDVVFT
;
A
#
# COMPACT_ATOMS: atom_id res chain seq x y z
N MET A 1 -14.14 -2.87 -27.36
CA MET A 1 -13.42 -3.42 -26.18
C MET A 1 -12.50 -2.32 -25.67
N ARG A 2 -12.50 -2.03 -24.38
CA ARG A 2 -11.56 -1.06 -23.78
C ARG A 2 -10.12 -1.57 -23.98
N GLN A 3 -9.21 -0.70 -24.43
CA GLN A 3 -7.81 -1.08 -24.61
C GLN A 3 -6.99 -0.53 -23.42
N PRO A 4 -6.14 -1.35 -22.79
CA PRO A 4 -5.29 -0.88 -21.72
C PRO A 4 -4.19 0.06 -22.24
N ARG A 5 -3.94 1.15 -21.52
CA ARG A 5 -2.85 2.11 -21.78
C ARG A 5 -1.53 1.66 -21.15
N TYR A 6 -1.60 0.76 -20.17
CA TYR A 6 -0.47 0.22 -19.43
C TYR A 6 -0.38 -1.28 -19.62
N GLN A 7 0.80 -1.83 -19.39
CA GLN A 7 1.04 -3.27 -19.46
C GLN A 7 0.77 -3.98 -18.13
N ALA A 8 0.79 -3.23 -17.01
CA ALA A 8 0.46 -3.72 -15.67
C ALA A 8 0.05 -2.59 -14.73
N VAL A 9 -0.54 -2.95 -13.59
CA VAL A 9 -0.81 -2.02 -12.49
C VAL A 9 -0.25 -2.58 -11.20
N ILE A 10 0.54 -1.77 -10.48
CA ILE A 10 1.03 -2.06 -9.13
C ILE A 10 0.25 -1.20 -8.13
N PHE A 11 -0.20 -1.80 -7.04
CA PHE A 11 -0.95 -1.11 -5.98
C PHE A 11 -0.15 -1.06 -4.67
N ASP A 12 -0.20 0.07 -3.94
CA ASP A 12 -0.09 -0.01 -2.50
C ASP A 12 -1.28 -0.81 -1.95
N LEU A 13 -1.06 -1.60 -0.90
CA LEU A 13 -2.07 -2.48 -0.36
C LEU A 13 -2.82 -1.86 0.81
N LEU A 14 -2.09 -1.47 1.85
CA LEU A 14 -2.66 -1.19 3.16
C LEU A 14 -3.39 0.16 3.26
N THR A 15 -3.17 1.05 2.30
CA THR A 15 -3.83 2.36 2.28
C THR A 15 -4.61 2.58 0.99
N ALA A 16 -4.07 2.11 -0.16
CA ALA A 16 -4.77 2.25 -1.43
C ALA A 16 -5.98 1.31 -1.55
N LEU A 17 -5.88 0.08 -1.04
CA LEU A 17 -6.92 -0.93 -1.22
C LEU A 17 -7.70 -1.27 0.05
N LEU A 18 -7.09 -1.08 1.24
CA LEU A 18 -7.64 -1.55 2.51
C LEU A 18 -7.75 -0.44 3.55
N ASP A 19 -8.80 -0.52 4.39
CA ASP A 19 -8.93 0.30 5.60
C ASP A 19 -8.05 -0.25 6.73
N SER A 20 -6.76 -0.07 6.60
CA SER A 20 -5.84 -0.41 7.68
C SER A 20 -5.97 0.50 8.91
N TRP A 21 -6.56 1.69 8.77
CA TRP A 21 -6.77 2.63 9.87
C TRP A 21 -7.65 2.03 10.95
N GLN A 22 -8.71 1.32 10.55
CA GLN A 22 -9.65 0.71 11.47
C GLN A 22 -8.96 -0.27 12.43
N VAL A 23 -8.09 -1.15 11.92
CA VAL A 23 -7.42 -2.15 12.77
C VAL A 23 -6.39 -1.52 13.70
N TRP A 24 -5.65 -0.49 13.23
CA TRP A 24 -4.73 0.28 14.08
C TRP A 24 -5.47 1.01 15.21
N ASN A 25 -6.59 1.65 14.89
CA ASN A 25 -7.42 2.37 15.86
C ASN A 25 -8.01 1.41 16.89
N ALA A 26 -8.54 0.27 16.46
CA ALA A 26 -9.10 -0.74 17.35
C ALA A 26 -8.03 -1.32 18.29
N ALA A 27 -6.83 -1.63 17.77
CA ALA A 27 -5.74 -2.16 18.58
C ALA A 27 -5.21 -1.15 19.61
N ALA A 28 -5.23 0.15 19.28
CA ALA A 28 -4.78 1.22 20.15
C ALA A 28 -5.84 1.70 21.16
N GLY A 29 -7.10 1.26 21.02
CA GLY A 29 -8.20 1.71 21.87
C GLY A 29 -8.88 3.01 21.44
N GLY A 30 -8.64 3.46 20.19
CA GLY A 30 -9.32 4.63 19.63
C GLY A 30 -8.55 5.30 18.48
N PRO A 31 -9.21 6.22 17.75
CA PRO A 31 -8.62 6.85 16.57
C PRO A 31 -7.43 7.76 16.88
N GLU A 32 -7.45 8.49 18.00
CA GLU A 32 -6.34 9.39 18.37
C GLU A 32 -5.06 8.61 18.72
N PRO A 33 -5.06 7.63 19.67
CA PRO A 33 -3.87 6.84 19.96
C PRO A 33 -3.46 5.99 18.74
N GLY A 34 -4.39 5.45 17.95
CA GLY A 34 -4.10 4.71 16.73
C GLY A 34 -3.39 5.57 15.68
N GLY A 35 -3.84 6.80 15.48
CA GLY A 35 -3.22 7.76 14.59
C GLY A 35 -1.79 8.14 15.02
N ARG A 36 -1.56 8.40 16.32
CA ARG A 36 -0.21 8.67 16.85
C ARG A 36 0.72 7.47 16.66
N TRP A 37 0.26 6.28 16.99
CA TRP A 37 1.04 5.05 16.82
C TRP A 37 1.42 4.82 15.35
N ARG A 38 0.44 4.91 14.45
CA ARG A 38 0.69 4.76 13.03
C ARG A 38 1.66 5.81 12.49
N ALA A 39 1.55 7.07 12.91
CA ALA A 39 2.49 8.12 12.52
C ALA A 39 3.92 7.81 12.99
N ALA A 40 4.10 7.33 14.23
CA ALA A 40 5.40 6.89 14.75
C ALA A 40 5.95 5.70 13.97
N TYR A 41 5.10 4.71 13.66
CA TYR A 41 5.47 3.57 12.81
C TYR A 41 5.94 4.02 11.42
N LEU A 42 5.18 4.87 10.73
CA LEU A 42 5.53 5.35 9.39
C LEU A 42 6.86 6.10 9.38
N ARG A 43 7.08 6.98 10.35
CA ARG A 43 8.36 7.68 10.49
C ARG A 43 9.54 6.73 10.62
N LYS A 44 9.44 5.71 11.50
CA LYS A 44 10.47 4.68 11.68
C LYS A 44 10.66 3.85 10.40
N ASN A 45 9.57 3.43 9.81
CA ASN A 45 9.56 2.59 8.62
C ASN A 45 10.29 3.25 7.44
N TYR A 46 9.99 4.52 7.13
CA TYR A 46 10.62 5.27 6.05
C TYR A 46 12.12 5.54 6.27
N GLN A 47 12.58 5.49 7.51
CA GLN A 47 14.01 5.64 7.85
C GLN A 47 14.78 4.32 7.85
N THR A 48 14.08 3.19 7.78
CA THR A 48 14.69 1.87 7.96
C THR A 48 15.46 1.41 6.72
N GLY A 49 14.94 1.65 5.51
CA GLY A 49 15.55 1.20 4.26
C GLY A 49 15.54 -0.32 4.11
N ALA A 50 16.64 -1.00 4.48
CA ALA A 50 16.71 -2.45 4.47
C ALA A 50 15.70 -3.07 5.47
N TYR A 51 15.15 -4.24 5.12
CA TYR A 51 14.14 -4.89 5.93
C TYR A 51 14.65 -5.23 7.34
N ARG A 52 13.88 -4.84 8.32
CA ARG A 52 13.86 -5.31 9.70
C ARG A 52 12.48 -5.90 9.97
N PRO A 53 12.31 -6.87 10.89
CA PRO A 53 10.99 -7.42 11.15
C PRO A 53 9.94 -6.33 11.40
N TYR A 54 8.86 -6.36 10.62
CA TYR A 54 7.77 -5.38 10.68
C TYR A 54 7.21 -5.24 12.09
N GLU A 55 6.97 -6.37 12.75
CA GLU A 55 6.40 -6.45 14.10
C GLU A 55 7.30 -5.77 15.13
N THR A 56 8.63 -5.79 14.93
CA THR A 56 9.57 -5.07 15.79
C THR A 56 9.40 -3.56 15.66
N ILE A 57 9.30 -3.03 14.42
CA ILE A 57 9.10 -1.59 14.18
C ILE A 57 7.75 -1.15 14.76
N VAL A 58 6.72 -1.96 14.60
CA VAL A 58 5.38 -1.73 15.15
C VAL A 58 5.42 -1.65 16.68
N ALA A 59 6.14 -2.57 17.34
CA ALA A 59 6.29 -2.60 18.80
C ALA A 59 7.10 -1.40 19.32
N GLU A 60 8.21 -1.05 18.67
CA GLU A 60 9.00 0.14 18.99
C GLU A 60 8.16 1.42 18.90
N ALA A 61 7.31 1.54 17.87
CA ALA A 61 6.40 2.66 17.71
C ALA A 61 5.30 2.71 18.78
N ALA A 62 4.78 1.56 19.20
CA ALA A 62 3.82 1.47 20.30
C ALA A 62 4.42 1.95 21.62
N ALA A 63 5.63 1.48 21.95
CA ALA A 63 6.35 1.89 23.15
C ALA A 63 6.64 3.40 23.15
N GLU A 64 7.08 3.96 22.02
CA GLU A 64 7.34 5.39 21.86
C GLU A 64 6.09 6.25 22.11
N THR A 65 4.92 5.75 21.70
CA THR A 65 3.65 6.49 21.86
C THR A 65 2.93 6.20 23.18
N GLY A 66 3.54 5.42 24.07
CA GLY A 66 3.00 5.11 25.41
C GLY A 66 1.81 4.15 25.39
N LEU A 67 1.66 3.34 24.34
CA LEU A 67 0.63 2.32 24.29
C LEU A 67 0.95 1.13 25.21
N PRO A 68 -0.08 0.42 25.69
CA PRO A 68 0.12 -0.80 26.46
C PRO A 68 0.97 -1.83 25.72
N PRO A 69 1.81 -2.61 26.42
CA PRO A 69 2.73 -3.58 25.80
C PRO A 69 2.04 -4.65 24.94
N ASP A 70 0.76 -4.90 25.14
CA ASP A 70 -0.05 -5.85 24.38
C ASP A 70 -0.66 -5.25 23.09
N ALA A 71 -0.58 -3.94 22.86
CA ALA A 71 -1.13 -3.29 21.68
C ALA A 71 -0.63 -3.89 20.35
N PRO A 72 0.68 -4.20 20.15
CA PRO A 72 1.16 -4.87 18.95
C PRO A 72 0.57 -6.27 18.73
N ALA A 73 0.38 -7.03 19.81
CA ALA A 73 -0.26 -8.34 19.74
C ALA A 73 -1.75 -8.24 19.35
N ARG A 74 -2.46 -7.22 19.89
CA ARG A 74 -3.84 -6.92 19.48
C ARG A 74 -3.93 -6.54 18.01
N LEU A 75 -3.00 -5.72 17.51
CA LEU A 75 -2.97 -5.36 16.09
C LEU A 75 -2.83 -6.61 15.22
N SER A 76 -1.90 -7.50 15.55
CA SER A 76 -1.70 -8.74 14.81
C SER A 76 -2.93 -9.65 14.86
N ALA A 77 -3.61 -9.74 16.00
CA ALA A 77 -4.83 -10.53 16.16
C ALA A 77 -6.02 -9.96 15.37
N LEU A 78 -6.08 -8.64 15.21
CA LEU A 78 -7.13 -7.97 14.44
C LEU A 78 -6.86 -7.91 12.94
N TRP A 79 -5.66 -8.33 12.48
CA TRP A 79 -5.25 -8.14 11.08
C TRP A 79 -6.15 -8.85 10.08
N GLU A 80 -6.73 -10.00 10.43
CA GLU A 80 -7.68 -10.73 9.59
C GLU A 80 -9.03 -10.00 9.42
N ASN A 81 -9.31 -8.98 10.26
CA ASN A 81 -10.52 -8.18 10.18
C ASN A 81 -10.39 -6.96 9.26
N ILE A 82 -9.22 -6.76 8.63
CA ILE A 82 -8.99 -5.64 7.71
C ILE A 82 -9.97 -5.71 6.54
N GLN A 83 -10.61 -4.57 6.22
CA GLN A 83 -11.64 -4.52 5.18
C GLN A 83 -11.15 -3.75 3.95
N PRO A 84 -11.54 -4.16 2.73
CA PRO A 84 -11.28 -3.37 1.53
C PRO A 84 -12.12 -2.09 1.50
N TRP A 85 -11.58 -1.06 0.87
CA TRP A 85 -12.37 0.10 0.51
C TRP A 85 -13.49 -0.27 -0.47
N PRO A 86 -14.55 0.56 -0.57
CA PRO A 86 -15.60 0.33 -1.56
C PRO A 86 -15.03 0.17 -2.97
N ASP A 87 -15.66 -0.69 -3.77
CA ASP A 87 -15.34 -0.95 -5.17
C ASP A 87 -13.98 -1.62 -5.45
N VAL A 88 -13.15 -1.88 -4.45
CA VAL A 88 -11.80 -2.48 -4.65
C VAL A 88 -11.87 -3.76 -5.47
N LYS A 89 -12.64 -4.75 -5.01
CA LYS A 89 -12.72 -6.03 -5.72
C LYS A 89 -13.20 -5.86 -7.17
N LEU A 90 -14.24 -5.05 -7.39
CA LEU A 90 -14.79 -4.80 -8.72
C LEU A 90 -13.75 -4.18 -9.66
N VAL A 91 -13.02 -3.16 -9.19
CA VAL A 91 -12.00 -2.48 -10.00
C VAL A 91 -10.81 -3.39 -10.29
N LEU A 92 -10.35 -4.16 -9.29
CA LEU A 92 -9.24 -5.09 -9.46
C LEU A 92 -9.58 -6.22 -10.44
N ASP A 93 -10.78 -6.81 -10.34
CA ASP A 93 -11.23 -7.87 -11.25
C ASP A 93 -11.33 -7.36 -12.69
N GLU A 94 -11.86 -6.14 -12.89
CA GLU A 94 -11.95 -5.52 -14.23
C GLU A 94 -10.56 -5.29 -14.84
N ILE A 95 -9.60 -4.75 -14.07
CA ILE A 95 -8.25 -4.52 -14.58
C ILE A 95 -7.56 -5.84 -14.88
N ARG A 96 -7.66 -6.80 -13.95
CA ARG A 96 -6.99 -8.10 -14.06
C ARG A 96 -7.50 -8.94 -15.22
N ALA A 97 -8.73 -8.74 -15.67
CA ALA A 97 -9.26 -9.38 -16.88
C ALA A 97 -8.51 -9.00 -18.15
N HIS A 98 -7.69 -7.93 -18.14
CA HIS A 98 -7.03 -7.38 -19.31
C HIS A 98 -5.51 -7.31 -19.17
N ILE A 99 -4.99 -7.00 -18.00
CA ILE A 99 -3.55 -6.84 -17.70
C ILE A 99 -3.22 -7.38 -16.31
N PRO A 100 -1.99 -7.81 -16.06
CA PRO A 100 -1.56 -8.29 -14.74
C PRO A 100 -1.58 -7.18 -13.69
N ILE A 101 -1.85 -7.58 -12.43
CA ILE A 101 -1.85 -6.70 -11.27
C ILE A 101 -0.96 -7.23 -10.16
N ALA A 102 -0.26 -6.34 -9.47
CA ALA A 102 0.54 -6.68 -8.30
C ALA A 102 0.30 -5.73 -7.14
N VAL A 103 0.72 -6.12 -5.95
CA VAL A 103 0.82 -5.24 -4.78
C VAL A 103 2.27 -5.12 -4.31
N VAL A 104 2.64 -3.93 -3.81
CA VAL A 104 3.90 -3.68 -3.09
C VAL A 104 3.56 -3.02 -1.76
N THR A 105 3.89 -3.68 -0.64
CA THR A 105 3.42 -3.28 0.69
C THR A 105 4.51 -3.35 1.76
N ASN A 106 4.48 -2.40 2.69
CA ASN A 106 5.42 -2.27 3.81
C ASN A 106 4.97 -3.09 5.02
N CYS A 107 5.04 -4.41 4.94
CA CYS A 107 4.77 -5.31 6.07
C CYS A 107 5.54 -6.63 5.96
N SER A 108 5.39 -7.51 6.95
CA SER A 108 5.92 -8.88 6.91
C SER A 108 5.19 -9.72 5.86
N GLU A 109 5.81 -10.80 5.42
CA GLU A 109 5.24 -11.71 4.41
C GLU A 109 3.90 -12.28 4.89
N LYS A 110 3.86 -12.75 6.12
CA LYS A 110 2.63 -13.30 6.71
C LYS A 110 1.48 -12.31 6.67
N LEU A 111 1.68 -11.08 7.16
CA LEU A 111 0.62 -10.07 7.24
C LEU A 111 0.26 -9.52 5.85
N GLY A 112 1.23 -9.40 4.94
CA GLY A 112 0.99 -8.99 3.56
C GLY A 112 0.12 -9.97 2.80
N GLN A 113 0.35 -11.28 2.97
CA GLN A 113 -0.47 -12.31 2.35
C GLN A 113 -1.90 -12.35 2.92
N ILE A 114 -2.08 -12.13 4.23
CA ILE A 114 -3.42 -11.99 4.83
C ILE A 114 -4.13 -10.77 4.24
N ALA A 115 -3.47 -9.62 4.21
CA ALA A 115 -4.04 -8.38 3.69
C ALA A 115 -4.38 -8.47 2.19
N ALA A 116 -3.51 -9.09 1.37
CA ALA A 116 -3.80 -9.29 -0.05
C ALA A 116 -5.07 -10.12 -0.27
N ARG A 117 -5.25 -11.20 0.49
CA ARG A 117 -6.50 -12.01 0.43
C ARG A 117 -7.73 -11.23 0.86
N ALA A 118 -7.61 -10.30 1.81
CA ALA A 118 -8.73 -9.50 2.29
C ALA A 118 -9.35 -8.59 1.21
N THR A 119 -8.62 -8.26 0.14
CA THR A 119 -9.16 -7.53 -1.02
C THR A 119 -10.22 -8.31 -1.80
N GLY A 120 -10.26 -9.64 -1.64
CA GLY A 120 -11.11 -10.55 -2.40
C GLY A 120 -10.70 -10.73 -3.87
N ALA A 121 -9.57 -10.17 -4.28
CA ALA A 121 -8.99 -10.31 -5.61
C ALA A 121 -7.74 -11.22 -5.59
N THR A 122 -7.33 -11.66 -6.76
CA THR A 122 -6.08 -12.42 -6.96
C THR A 122 -5.04 -11.52 -7.61
N PHE A 123 -3.83 -11.48 -7.09
CA PHE A 123 -2.70 -10.75 -7.66
C PHE A 123 -1.74 -11.71 -8.36
N ASP A 124 -1.12 -11.24 -9.45
CA ASP A 124 -0.08 -11.97 -10.17
C ASP A 124 1.26 -11.91 -9.43
N SER A 125 1.46 -10.87 -8.59
CA SER A 125 2.57 -10.77 -7.65
C SER A 125 2.15 -10.05 -6.36
N VAL A 126 2.64 -10.55 -5.20
CA VAL A 126 2.50 -9.91 -3.89
C VAL A 126 3.91 -9.69 -3.35
N VAL A 127 4.35 -8.43 -3.35
CA VAL A 127 5.67 -8.04 -2.85
C VAL A 127 5.52 -7.35 -1.51
N THR A 128 5.99 -8.00 -0.46
CA THR A 128 6.11 -7.42 0.88
C THR A 128 7.51 -6.84 1.09
N ALA A 129 7.67 -5.97 2.07
CA ALA A 129 9.00 -5.46 2.44
C ALA A 129 9.94 -6.60 2.88
N GLU A 130 9.41 -7.63 3.55
CA GLU A 130 10.17 -8.82 3.93
C GLU A 130 10.69 -9.56 2.70
N ARG A 131 9.83 -9.83 1.73
CA ARG A 131 10.18 -10.51 0.49
C ARG A 131 11.14 -9.70 -0.39
N ALA A 132 10.94 -8.38 -0.47
CA ALA A 132 11.82 -7.48 -1.21
C ALA A 132 13.18 -7.26 -0.52
N GLY A 133 13.25 -7.44 0.80
CA GLY A 133 14.40 -7.10 1.61
C GLY A 133 14.55 -5.59 1.89
N PHE A 134 13.55 -4.78 1.51
CA PHE A 134 13.53 -3.32 1.64
C PHE A 134 12.13 -2.78 1.84
N TYR A 135 12.03 -1.68 2.59
CA TYR A 135 10.80 -0.92 2.75
C TYR A 135 10.64 0.13 1.64
N LYS A 136 9.41 0.33 1.14
CA LYS A 136 9.07 1.50 0.33
C LYS A 136 9.42 2.78 1.12
N PRO A 137 9.91 3.85 0.46
CA PRO A 137 9.93 4.07 -0.99
C PRO A 137 11.20 3.53 -1.70
N ASP A 138 12.02 2.67 -1.09
CA ASP A 138 13.20 2.11 -1.75
C ASP A 138 12.82 1.49 -3.10
N PRO A 139 13.49 1.87 -4.21
CA PRO A 139 13.17 1.41 -5.55
C PRO A 139 13.25 -0.11 -5.74
N ARG A 140 14.03 -0.79 -4.91
CA ARG A 140 14.17 -2.26 -4.97
C ARG A 140 12.87 -2.99 -4.66
N SER A 141 11.99 -2.39 -3.83
CA SER A 141 10.68 -2.95 -3.53
C SER A 141 9.78 -2.96 -4.77
N TYR A 142 9.71 -1.86 -5.50
CA TYR A 142 8.95 -1.76 -6.76
C TYR A 142 9.60 -2.57 -7.88
N GLY A 143 10.94 -2.52 -7.95
CA GLY A 143 11.72 -3.25 -8.96
C GLY A 143 11.52 -4.76 -8.90
N LEU A 144 11.23 -5.35 -7.73
CA LEU A 144 10.89 -6.76 -7.64
C LEU A 144 9.56 -7.05 -8.33
N ALA A 145 8.51 -6.26 -8.07
CA ALA A 145 7.20 -6.42 -8.72
C ALA A 145 7.30 -6.25 -10.24
N LEU A 146 8.02 -5.22 -10.72
CA LEU A 146 8.22 -4.98 -12.15
C LEU A 146 8.91 -6.17 -12.84
N ARG A 147 9.93 -6.76 -12.21
CA ARG A 147 10.60 -7.96 -12.75
C ARG A 147 9.69 -9.17 -12.82
N GLU A 148 8.86 -9.38 -11.80
CA GLU A 148 7.94 -10.52 -11.75
C GLU A 148 6.78 -10.39 -12.75
N LEU A 149 6.38 -9.15 -13.05
CA LEU A 149 5.38 -8.86 -14.08
C LEU A 149 5.98 -8.77 -15.48
N ASP A 150 7.31 -8.78 -15.62
CA ASP A 150 8.06 -8.58 -16.88
C ASP A 150 7.66 -7.26 -17.60
N VAL A 151 7.56 -6.15 -16.85
CA VAL A 151 7.11 -4.86 -17.37
C VAL A 151 8.11 -3.75 -17.03
N ALA A 152 8.33 -2.84 -17.99
CA ALA A 152 9.12 -1.64 -17.76
C ALA A 152 8.36 -0.62 -16.89
N ALA A 153 9.08 0.11 -16.02
CA ALA A 153 8.48 1.06 -15.10
C ALA A 153 7.56 2.10 -15.80
N LYS A 154 7.96 2.64 -16.92
CA LYS A 154 7.19 3.62 -17.72
C LYS A 154 5.86 3.08 -18.27
N ASP A 155 5.76 1.77 -18.43
CA ASP A 155 4.60 1.06 -18.97
C ASP A 155 3.73 0.44 -17.85
N CYS A 156 4.08 0.69 -16.58
CA CYS A 156 3.36 0.24 -15.39
C CYS A 156 2.79 1.42 -14.63
N LEU A 157 1.49 1.39 -14.29
CA LEU A 157 0.86 2.41 -13.45
C LEU A 157 1.00 2.04 -11.98
N LEU A 158 1.45 2.96 -11.13
CA LEU A 158 1.39 2.80 -9.68
C LEU A 158 0.10 3.42 -9.11
N VAL A 159 -0.63 2.66 -8.32
CA VAL A 159 -1.75 3.16 -7.51
C VAL A 159 -1.27 3.38 -6.09
N ALA A 160 -0.99 4.64 -5.77
CA ALA A 160 -0.53 5.09 -4.47
C ALA A 160 -1.68 5.12 -3.45
N GLY A 161 -1.41 4.76 -2.20
CA GLY A 161 -2.33 4.94 -1.07
C GLY A 161 -1.92 6.09 -0.15
N SER A 162 -0.66 6.49 -0.23
CA SER A 162 -0.10 7.60 0.53
C SER A 162 0.75 8.52 -0.35
N PRO A 163 0.98 9.78 0.07
CA PRO A 163 1.85 10.68 -0.70
C PRO A 163 3.31 10.17 -0.79
N TYR A 164 3.74 9.30 0.11
CA TYR A 164 5.10 8.72 0.08
C TYR A 164 5.29 7.73 -1.09
N ASP A 165 4.22 7.07 -1.53
CA ASP A 165 4.29 6.20 -2.72
C ASP A 165 4.56 7.02 -4.00
N LEU A 166 4.17 8.31 -4.03
CA LEU A 166 4.41 9.19 -5.16
C LEU A 166 5.91 9.46 -5.38
N TYR A 167 6.71 9.55 -4.30
CA TYR A 167 8.16 9.68 -4.42
C TYR A 167 8.75 8.40 -5.02
N GLY A 168 8.34 7.22 -4.53
CA GLY A 168 8.80 5.95 -5.10
C GLY A 168 8.40 5.77 -6.57
N ALA A 169 7.20 6.21 -6.97
CA ALA A 169 6.77 6.22 -8.36
C ALA A 169 7.68 7.11 -9.23
N ALA A 170 7.94 8.34 -8.77
CA ALA A 170 8.76 9.30 -9.49
C ALA A 170 10.21 8.81 -9.65
N ASP A 171 10.80 8.26 -8.59
CA ASP A 171 12.17 7.70 -8.62
C ASP A 171 12.30 6.53 -9.58
N MET A 172 11.23 5.76 -9.77
CA MET A 172 11.18 4.65 -10.73
C MET A 172 10.76 5.06 -12.14
N GLY A 173 10.29 6.31 -12.34
CA GLY A 173 9.72 6.76 -13.60
C GLY A 173 8.36 6.12 -13.93
N MET A 174 7.61 5.71 -12.91
CA MET A 174 6.25 5.18 -13.05
C MET A 174 5.22 6.32 -13.03
N PRO A 175 4.24 6.35 -13.95
CA PRO A 175 3.04 7.17 -13.77
C PRO A 175 2.27 6.72 -12.53
N ALA A 176 1.64 7.66 -11.82
CA ALA A 176 0.93 7.36 -10.58
C ALA A 176 -0.52 7.86 -10.59
N PHE A 177 -1.42 7.03 -10.09
CA PHE A 177 -2.75 7.39 -9.62
C PHE A 177 -2.76 7.39 -8.10
N TRP A 178 -3.27 8.43 -7.45
CA TRP A 178 -3.36 8.45 -6.00
C TRP A 178 -4.80 8.20 -5.51
N HIS A 179 -5.05 7.00 -4.99
CA HIS A 179 -6.29 6.68 -4.29
C HIS A 179 -6.21 7.23 -2.85
N ASN A 180 -6.57 8.50 -2.70
CA ASN A 180 -6.55 9.22 -1.44
C ASN A 180 -7.90 9.12 -0.71
N HIS A 181 -8.33 7.90 -0.38
CA HIS A 181 -9.65 7.64 0.20
C HIS A 181 -9.90 8.45 1.49
N VAL A 182 -8.90 8.52 2.35
CA VAL A 182 -9.01 9.19 3.66
C VAL A 182 -8.69 10.69 3.63
N GLY A 183 -8.24 11.23 2.50
CA GLY A 183 -7.97 12.66 2.35
C GLY A 183 -6.67 13.11 3.05
N LEU A 184 -5.57 12.35 2.87
CA LEU A 184 -4.25 12.74 3.36
C LEU A 184 -3.76 14.00 2.65
N ALA A 185 -3.10 14.89 3.39
CA ALA A 185 -2.39 16.01 2.79
C ALA A 185 -1.06 15.54 2.18
N ALA A 186 -0.77 15.96 0.96
CA ALA A 186 0.53 15.76 0.36
C ALA A 186 1.54 16.81 0.89
N PRO A 187 2.81 16.44 1.11
CA PRO A 187 3.88 17.40 1.29
C PRO A 187 3.95 18.38 0.10
N PRO A 188 4.38 19.65 0.31
CA PRO A 188 4.41 20.64 -0.78
C PRO A 188 5.31 20.26 -1.97
N ASP A 189 6.31 19.42 -1.74
CA ASP A 189 7.29 18.93 -2.70
C ASP A 189 6.92 17.54 -3.28
N ALA A 190 5.77 16.98 -2.90
CA ALA A 190 5.36 15.67 -3.40
C ALA A 190 5.18 15.68 -4.92
N PRO A 191 5.67 14.66 -5.64
CA PRO A 191 5.41 14.49 -7.05
C PRO A 191 3.90 14.46 -7.35
N ARG A 192 3.49 15.08 -8.46
CA ARG A 192 2.06 15.13 -8.83
C ARG A 192 1.63 13.81 -9.46
N PRO A 193 0.55 13.19 -8.96
CA PRO A 193 -0.06 12.04 -9.64
C PRO A 193 -0.78 12.49 -10.92
N LEU A 194 -1.05 11.57 -11.83
CA LEU A 194 -1.93 11.81 -13.00
C LEU A 194 -3.34 12.21 -12.54
N VAL A 195 -3.84 11.52 -11.52
CA VAL A 195 -5.15 11.75 -10.90
C VAL A 195 -5.04 11.47 -9.41
N GLU A 196 -5.67 12.34 -8.60
CA GLU A 196 -5.97 12.09 -7.20
C GLU A 196 -7.49 11.93 -7.05
N SER A 197 -7.92 10.87 -6.34
CA SER A 197 -9.35 10.61 -6.13
C SER A 197 -9.60 9.91 -4.79
N ARG A 198 -10.75 10.21 -4.17
CA ARG A 198 -11.24 9.48 -3.00
C ARG A 198 -11.96 8.17 -3.35
N SER A 199 -12.22 7.94 -4.63
CA SER A 199 -12.80 6.71 -5.15
C SER A 199 -11.81 6.00 -6.05
N LEU A 200 -11.82 4.67 -6.03
CA LEU A 200 -10.97 3.87 -6.91
C LEU A 200 -11.55 3.77 -8.34
N ARG A 201 -12.86 4.01 -8.54
CA ARG A 201 -13.52 3.87 -9.84
C ARG A 201 -12.89 4.66 -10.99
N PRO A 202 -12.45 5.94 -10.81
CA PRO A 202 -11.79 6.70 -11.89
C PRO A 202 -10.49 6.07 -12.40
N LEU A 203 -9.91 5.11 -11.65
CA LEU A 203 -8.74 4.36 -12.10
C LEU A 203 -9.03 3.63 -13.42
N LEU A 204 -10.25 3.13 -13.64
CA LEU A 204 -10.63 2.44 -14.87
C LEU A 204 -10.50 3.36 -16.11
N ASP A 205 -10.80 4.66 -15.97
CA ASP A 205 -10.67 5.63 -17.06
C ASP A 205 -9.20 6.06 -17.29
N VAL A 206 -8.34 5.85 -16.29
CA VAL A 206 -6.88 6.05 -16.42
C VAL A 206 -6.23 4.84 -17.08
N VAL A 207 -6.65 3.63 -16.70
CA VAL A 207 -6.07 2.38 -17.21
C VAL A 207 -6.53 2.09 -18.64
N PHE A 208 -7.77 2.41 -18.98
CA PHE A 208 -8.36 2.07 -20.28
C PHE A 208 -8.66 3.31 -21.13
N THR A 209 -8.67 3.09 -22.48
CA THR A 209 -9.18 4.05 -23.48
C THR A 209 -10.60 3.68 -23.92
#